data_8ff12ab6c6458b2fd5909594076e2c76
#
_entry.id   8ff12ab6c6458b2fd5909594076e2c76
#
_cell.length_a   1.000
_cell.length_b   1.000
_cell.length_c   1.000
_cell.angle_alpha   90.00
_cell.angle_beta   90.00
_cell.angle_gamma   90.00
#
_symmetry.space_group_name_H-M   'P 1'
#
loop_
_entity.id
_entity.type
_entity.pdbx_description
1 polymer ?
#
loop_
_entity_poly.entity_id
_entity_poly.type
_entity_poly.pdbx_seq_one_letter_code
_entity_poly.pdbx_strand_id
1 'polypeptide(L)'
;MLFADAAASISGSRRTRDGYLVASVRFARTGIYEYRGYEVGRPDLDVVKVYPPISEAFSATAMRSFALKPVTNEHPADGVTADTWKAHAIGHVGAEIRRDGDYVSADIIIQDRSANEAVEAGKRELSAGYDSQILWQEGTAPDGQAYQAIMTDISGNHIAIVDRGRAGRQCRIGVA
;
A
#
# COMPACT_ATOMS: atom_id res chain seq x y z
N MET A 1 -31.74 14.45 20.13
CA MET A 1 -30.41 13.90 19.79
C MET A 1 -30.66 12.79 18.80
N LEU A 2 -30.31 12.98 17.54
CA LEU A 2 -30.54 11.98 16.50
C LEU A 2 -29.29 11.12 16.41
N PHE A 3 -29.39 9.85 16.78
CA PHE A 3 -28.36 8.86 16.49
C PHE A 3 -28.72 8.25 15.12
N ALA A 4 -28.06 8.74 14.07
CA ALA A 4 -28.09 8.07 12.79
C ALA A 4 -27.05 6.97 12.82
N ASP A 5 -27.48 5.72 12.98
CA ASP A 5 -26.61 4.59 12.71
C ASP A 5 -26.20 4.62 11.25
N ALA A 6 -24.90 4.66 11.06
CA ALA A 6 -24.24 4.81 9.79
C ALA A 6 -24.62 3.69 8.81
N ALA A 7 -24.53 4.03 7.53
CA ALA A 7 -24.48 3.10 6.42
C ALA A 7 -23.64 1.86 6.75
N ALA A 8 -24.05 0.70 6.24
CA ALA A 8 -23.44 -0.59 6.51
C ALA A 8 -21.91 -0.50 6.57
N SER A 9 -21.34 -0.81 7.74
CA SER A 9 -19.91 -0.71 7.96
C SER A 9 -19.18 -1.63 6.98
N ILE A 10 -18.22 -1.07 6.27
CA ILE A 10 -17.26 -1.87 5.52
C ILE A 10 -16.50 -2.73 6.54
N SER A 11 -16.46 -4.04 6.35
CA SER A 11 -15.79 -4.98 7.26
C SER A 11 -14.39 -4.48 7.64
N GLY A 12 -14.04 -4.53 8.95
CA GLY A 12 -12.73 -4.05 9.43
C GLY A 12 -12.55 -2.53 9.39
N SER A 13 -13.61 -1.77 9.17
CA SER A 13 -13.57 -0.30 9.20
C SER A 13 -14.63 0.29 10.11
N ARG A 14 -14.43 1.55 10.50
CA ARG A 14 -15.40 2.33 11.28
C ARG A 14 -15.36 3.80 10.88
N ARG A 15 -16.46 4.49 11.07
CA ARG A 15 -16.54 5.95 11.00
C ARG A 15 -16.29 6.56 12.38
N THR A 16 -15.50 7.62 12.44
CA THR A 16 -15.40 8.44 13.64
C THR A 16 -16.58 9.40 13.73
N ARG A 17 -16.77 10.00 14.90
CA ARG A 17 -17.78 11.05 15.10
C ARG A 17 -17.61 12.22 14.11
N ASP A 18 -16.37 12.53 13.73
CA ASP A 18 -16.05 13.63 12.83
C ASP A 18 -16.16 13.25 11.34
N GLY A 19 -16.58 11.99 11.05
CA GLY A 19 -16.80 11.49 9.70
C GLY A 19 -15.56 10.91 9.02
N TYR A 20 -14.46 10.70 9.73
CA TYR A 20 -13.28 10.04 9.20
C TYR A 20 -13.49 8.53 9.09
N LEU A 21 -12.89 7.90 8.10
CA LEU A 21 -12.84 6.45 7.97
C LEU A 21 -11.56 5.90 8.57
N VAL A 22 -11.68 4.98 9.51
CA VAL A 22 -10.54 4.24 10.09
C VAL A 22 -10.66 2.78 9.70
N ALA A 23 -9.59 2.19 9.23
CA ALA A 23 -9.57 0.79 8.82
C ALA A 23 -8.24 0.12 9.15
N SER A 24 -8.30 -1.16 9.54
CA SER A 24 -7.14 -2.05 9.57
C SER A 24 -6.99 -2.67 8.18
N VAL A 25 -5.82 -2.53 7.57
CA VAL A 25 -5.61 -2.88 6.17
C VAL A 25 -4.31 -3.63 5.94
N ARG A 26 -4.29 -4.47 4.91
CA ARG A 26 -3.08 -4.97 4.25
C ARG A 26 -2.77 -4.04 3.08
N PHE A 27 -1.51 -3.71 2.86
CA PHE A 27 -1.13 -2.77 1.79
C PHE A 27 0.09 -3.17 0.96
N ALA A 28 0.86 -4.14 1.43
CA ALA A 28 1.99 -4.73 0.73
C ALA A 28 2.11 -6.21 1.09
N ARG A 29 2.92 -6.96 0.35
CA ARG A 29 3.15 -8.39 0.58
C ARG A 29 4.56 -8.80 0.14
N THR A 30 5.01 -9.96 0.56
CA THR A 30 6.08 -10.70 -0.12
C THR A 30 5.55 -11.45 -1.36
N GLY A 31 6.41 -12.13 -2.09
CA GLY A 31 6.05 -12.82 -3.32
C GLY A 31 6.31 -11.98 -4.57
N ILE A 32 6.04 -12.55 -5.73
CA ILE A 32 6.39 -11.92 -7.01
C ILE A 32 5.49 -10.72 -7.30
N TYR A 33 6.14 -9.63 -7.71
CA TYR A 33 5.51 -8.45 -8.31
C TYR A 33 5.90 -8.35 -9.78
N GLU A 34 4.96 -7.95 -10.62
CA GLU A 34 5.20 -7.68 -12.03
C GLU A 34 5.31 -6.18 -12.27
N TYR A 35 6.41 -5.77 -12.89
CA TYR A 35 6.69 -4.39 -13.31
C TYR A 35 6.83 -4.32 -14.82
N ARG A 36 6.49 -3.19 -15.41
CA ARG A 36 6.95 -2.90 -16.75
C ARG A 36 8.46 -2.66 -16.73
N GLY A 37 9.16 -3.11 -17.76
CA GLY A 37 10.62 -2.99 -17.78
C GLY A 37 11.12 -1.56 -17.57
N TYR A 38 10.42 -0.56 -18.13
CA TYR A 38 10.79 0.85 -17.94
C TYR A 38 10.70 1.33 -16.49
N GLU A 39 9.83 0.74 -15.67
CA GLU A 39 9.70 1.09 -14.23
C GLU A 39 10.92 0.64 -13.43
N VAL A 40 11.64 -0.37 -13.90
CA VAL A 40 12.81 -0.97 -13.22
C VAL A 40 14.12 -0.75 -13.99
N GLY A 41 14.14 0.23 -14.90
CA GLY A 41 15.33 0.62 -15.65
C GLY A 41 15.72 -0.32 -16.80
N ARG A 42 14.80 -1.18 -17.25
CA ARG A 42 14.99 -2.13 -18.39
C ARG A 42 13.88 -1.96 -19.43
N PRO A 43 13.87 -0.81 -20.15
CA PRO A 43 12.84 -0.55 -21.17
C PRO A 43 12.89 -1.52 -22.36
N ASP A 44 13.94 -2.30 -22.48
CA ASP A 44 14.09 -3.40 -23.44
C ASP A 44 13.23 -4.63 -23.08
N LEU A 45 12.73 -4.73 -21.85
CA LEU A 45 11.85 -5.80 -21.38
C LEU A 45 10.41 -5.31 -21.26
N ASP A 46 9.45 -6.13 -21.65
CA ASP A 46 8.02 -5.78 -21.48
C ASP A 46 7.60 -5.91 -20.01
N VAL A 47 7.80 -7.07 -19.41
CA VAL A 47 7.47 -7.35 -18.01
C VAL A 47 8.67 -7.96 -17.30
N VAL A 48 8.92 -7.50 -16.08
CA VAL A 48 9.95 -8.00 -15.18
C VAL A 48 9.30 -8.51 -13.90
N LYS A 49 9.59 -9.74 -13.53
CA LYS A 49 9.20 -10.33 -12.26
C LYS A 49 10.24 -9.99 -11.21
N VAL A 50 9.82 -9.26 -10.19
CA VAL A 50 10.67 -8.82 -9.08
C VAL A 50 10.21 -9.47 -7.79
N TYR A 51 11.15 -10.00 -7.04
CA TYR A 51 10.89 -10.64 -5.75
C TYR A 51 11.44 -9.79 -4.60
N PRO A 52 10.60 -9.22 -3.72
CA PRO A 52 11.03 -8.74 -2.43
C PRO A 52 11.19 -9.94 -1.48
N PRO A 53 12.41 -10.31 -1.10
CA PRO A 53 12.63 -11.38 -0.13
C PRO A 53 11.92 -11.11 1.19
N ILE A 54 11.54 -12.17 1.89
CA ILE A 54 10.89 -12.06 3.21
C ILE A 54 11.74 -11.23 4.17
N SER A 55 13.06 -11.40 4.14
CA SER A 55 14.02 -10.62 4.94
C SER A 55 14.02 -9.12 4.64
N GLU A 56 13.70 -8.73 3.41
CA GLU A 56 13.60 -7.33 2.99
C GLU A 56 12.21 -6.77 3.28
N ALA A 57 11.16 -7.44 2.79
CA ALA A 57 9.78 -6.96 2.92
C ALA A 57 9.34 -6.81 4.39
N PHE A 58 9.82 -7.68 5.26
CA PHE A 58 9.50 -7.66 6.70
C PHE A 58 10.67 -7.22 7.59
N SER A 59 11.71 -6.61 7.03
CA SER A 59 12.75 -5.99 7.86
C SER A 59 12.14 -4.90 8.75
N ALA A 60 12.68 -4.74 9.95
CA ALA A 60 12.21 -3.71 10.87
C ALA A 60 12.32 -2.31 10.26
N THR A 61 13.35 -2.07 9.42
CA THR A 61 13.56 -0.80 8.73
C THR A 61 12.51 -0.56 7.67
N ALA A 62 12.26 -1.54 6.77
CA ALA A 62 11.25 -1.42 5.72
C ALA A 62 9.85 -1.23 6.32
N MET A 63 9.46 -2.04 7.27
CA MET A 63 8.16 -1.91 7.92
C MET A 63 8.00 -0.55 8.61
N ARG A 64 8.96 -0.16 9.44
CA ARG A 64 8.92 1.14 10.16
C ARG A 64 8.86 2.34 9.21
N SER A 65 9.42 2.22 8.02
CA SER A 65 9.43 3.32 7.04
C SER A 65 8.03 3.74 6.58
N PHE A 66 7.03 2.86 6.69
CA PHE A 66 5.63 3.18 6.37
C PHE A 66 4.86 3.83 7.53
N ALA A 67 5.39 3.78 8.75
CA ALA A 67 4.72 4.38 9.90
C ALA A 67 4.52 5.89 9.71
N LEU A 68 3.32 6.38 10.03
CA LEU A 68 2.94 7.81 9.96
C LEU A 68 3.03 8.44 8.57
N LYS A 69 3.18 7.64 7.51
CA LYS A 69 3.22 8.14 6.13
C LYS A 69 1.83 8.57 5.66
N PRO A 70 1.75 9.47 4.67
CA PRO A 70 0.46 9.88 4.12
C PRO A 70 -0.26 8.73 3.40
N VAL A 71 -1.59 8.78 3.46
CA VAL A 71 -2.48 8.08 2.53
C VAL A 71 -2.85 9.04 1.42
N THR A 72 -2.83 8.59 0.17
CA THR A 72 -3.10 9.41 -1.02
C THR A 72 -4.23 8.82 -1.86
N ASN A 73 -4.86 9.63 -2.69
CA ASN A 73 -5.77 9.18 -3.74
C ASN A 73 -4.97 9.08 -5.05
N GLU A 74 -4.69 7.87 -5.52
CA GLU A 74 -3.71 7.52 -6.54
C GLU A 74 -2.24 7.80 -6.12
N HIS A 75 -1.29 7.30 -6.91
CA HIS A 75 0.12 7.56 -6.71
C HIS A 75 0.53 8.92 -7.26
N PRO A 76 1.04 9.85 -6.43
CA PRO A 76 1.72 11.04 -6.94
C PRO A 76 2.97 10.65 -7.75
N ALA A 77 3.19 11.32 -8.88
CA ALA A 77 4.28 10.99 -9.80
C ALA A 77 5.68 11.04 -9.13
N ASP A 78 5.89 12.04 -8.26
CA ASP A 78 7.18 12.27 -7.58
C ASP A 78 7.15 11.88 -6.10
N GLY A 79 6.16 11.06 -5.70
CA GLY A 79 5.94 10.72 -4.30
C GLY A 79 5.41 11.89 -3.47
N VAL A 80 5.45 11.75 -2.15
CA VAL A 80 4.99 12.78 -1.21
C VAL A 80 6.16 13.26 -0.35
N THR A 81 6.33 14.57 -0.28
CA THR A 81 7.36 15.24 0.51
C THR A 81 6.74 16.27 1.47
N ALA A 82 7.57 16.88 2.33
CA ALA A 82 7.13 17.96 3.21
C ALA A 82 6.56 19.17 2.43
N ASP A 83 7.02 19.37 1.20
CA ASP A 83 6.57 20.48 0.34
C ASP A 83 5.25 20.16 -0.39
N THR A 84 4.98 18.87 -0.65
CA THR A 84 3.85 18.46 -1.50
C THR A 84 2.70 17.77 -0.74
N TRP A 85 2.90 17.37 0.53
CA TRP A 85 1.94 16.57 1.27
C TRP A 85 0.53 17.18 1.34
N LYS A 86 0.42 18.51 1.45
CA LYS A 86 -0.87 19.19 1.51
C LYS A 86 -1.72 19.02 0.26
N ALA A 87 -1.08 18.83 -0.90
CA ALA A 87 -1.77 18.61 -2.16
C ALA A 87 -2.21 17.15 -2.35
N HIS A 88 -1.58 16.20 -1.66
CA HIS A 88 -1.75 14.77 -1.92
C HIS A 88 -2.36 13.98 -0.76
N ALA A 89 -2.10 14.38 0.48
CA ALA A 89 -2.53 13.61 1.64
C ALA A 89 -4.05 13.73 1.86
N ILE A 90 -4.71 12.58 1.91
CA ILE A 90 -6.13 12.44 2.26
C ILE A 90 -6.32 11.80 3.64
N GLY A 91 -5.24 11.39 4.26
CA GLY A 91 -5.17 10.72 5.55
C GLY A 91 -3.74 10.28 5.84
N HIS A 92 -3.59 9.40 6.80
CA HIS A 92 -2.26 8.88 7.15
C HIS A 92 -2.32 7.46 7.71
N VAL A 93 -1.17 6.81 7.73
CA VAL A 93 -0.93 5.49 8.30
C VAL A 93 -0.70 5.63 9.79
N GLY A 94 -1.15 4.67 10.57
CA GLY A 94 -0.86 4.58 12.00
C GLY A 94 0.62 4.35 12.31
N ALA A 95 0.98 4.46 13.58
CA ALA A 95 2.36 4.28 14.03
C ALA A 95 2.83 2.81 14.02
N GLU A 96 1.90 1.87 14.13
CA GLU A 96 2.21 0.45 14.21
C GLU A 96 2.09 -0.21 12.83
N ILE A 97 3.20 -0.73 12.34
CA ILE A 97 3.24 -1.56 11.14
C ILE A 97 3.45 -3.00 11.56
N ARG A 98 2.60 -3.89 11.08
CA ARG A 98 2.54 -5.29 11.51
C ARG A 98 2.76 -6.23 10.33
N ARG A 99 3.33 -7.39 10.62
CA ARG A 99 3.30 -8.52 9.70
C ARG A 99 2.01 -9.32 9.93
N ASP A 100 1.29 -9.61 8.86
CA ASP A 100 0.10 -10.44 8.85
C ASP A 100 0.26 -11.54 7.79
N GLY A 101 0.86 -12.67 8.20
CA GLY A 101 1.24 -13.74 7.28
C GLY A 101 2.27 -13.26 6.25
N ASP A 102 1.89 -13.27 4.99
CA ASP A 102 2.70 -12.79 3.87
C ASP A 102 2.47 -11.31 3.55
N TYR A 103 1.66 -10.61 4.36
CA TYR A 103 1.29 -9.22 4.15
C TYR A 103 1.91 -8.29 5.18
N VAL A 104 2.10 -7.04 4.77
CA VAL A 104 2.34 -5.89 5.66
C VAL A 104 1.01 -5.22 5.91
N SER A 105 0.69 -4.96 7.17
CA SER A 105 -0.58 -4.38 7.60
C SER A 105 -0.39 -3.20 8.54
N ALA A 106 -1.36 -2.32 8.57
CA ALA A 106 -1.42 -1.17 9.46
C ALA A 106 -2.86 -0.71 9.65
N ASP A 107 -3.09 0.15 10.63
CA ASP A 107 -4.29 0.95 10.69
C ASP A 107 -4.08 2.22 9.88
N ILE A 108 -5.09 2.64 9.14
CA ILE A 108 -5.10 3.91 8.39
C ILE A 108 -6.30 4.75 8.79
N ILE A 109 -6.15 6.06 8.67
CA ILE A 109 -7.26 7.01 8.77
C ILE A 109 -7.38 7.79 7.47
N ILE A 110 -8.60 7.90 6.94
CA ILE A 110 -8.92 8.72 5.78
C ILE A 110 -9.80 9.86 6.24
N GLN A 111 -9.30 11.08 6.10
CA GLN A 111 -9.91 12.29 6.64
C GLN A 111 -10.69 13.07 5.58
N ASP A 112 -10.30 12.94 4.31
CA ASP A 112 -10.95 13.60 3.19
C ASP A 112 -12.32 12.98 2.87
N ARG A 113 -13.35 13.83 2.76
CA ARG A 113 -14.73 13.42 2.48
C ARG A 113 -14.87 12.72 1.12
N SER A 114 -14.30 13.31 0.08
CA SER A 114 -14.47 12.77 -1.27
C SER A 114 -13.76 11.42 -1.44
N ALA A 115 -12.61 11.24 -0.77
CA ALA A 115 -11.93 9.96 -0.71
C ALA A 115 -12.75 8.90 0.04
N ASN A 116 -13.40 9.28 1.14
CA ASN A 116 -14.31 8.40 1.88
C ASN A 116 -15.49 7.96 1.03
N GLU A 117 -16.09 8.86 0.26
CA GLU A 117 -17.19 8.57 -0.66
C GLU A 117 -16.74 7.62 -1.79
N ALA A 118 -15.52 7.82 -2.33
CA ALA A 118 -14.94 6.93 -3.32
C ALA A 118 -14.72 5.50 -2.77
N VAL A 119 -14.24 5.37 -1.53
CA VAL A 119 -14.09 4.08 -0.85
C VAL A 119 -15.45 3.39 -0.67
N GLU A 120 -16.48 4.11 -0.26
CA GLU A 120 -17.85 3.59 -0.15
C GLU A 120 -18.41 3.16 -1.50
N ALA A 121 -18.11 3.90 -2.55
CA ALA A 121 -18.48 3.56 -3.92
C ALA A 121 -17.71 2.38 -4.54
N GLY A 122 -16.67 1.88 -3.84
CA GLY A 122 -15.96 0.66 -4.23
C GLY A 122 -14.48 0.83 -4.58
N LYS A 123 -13.92 2.04 -4.59
CA LYS A 123 -12.48 2.26 -4.76
C LYS A 123 -11.76 1.93 -3.46
N ARG A 124 -11.31 0.68 -3.30
CA ARG A 124 -10.85 0.15 -2.00
C ARG A 124 -9.48 -0.48 -2.03
N GLU A 125 -8.91 -0.77 -3.21
CA GLU A 125 -7.60 -1.40 -3.29
C GLU A 125 -6.50 -0.43 -2.87
N LEU A 126 -5.45 -0.99 -2.28
CA LEU A 126 -4.33 -0.25 -1.73
C LEU A 126 -3.05 -0.63 -2.45
N SER A 127 -2.19 0.35 -2.64
CA SER A 127 -0.88 0.18 -3.25
C SER A 127 0.16 0.97 -2.46
N ALA A 128 1.21 0.30 -2.02
CA ALA A 128 2.34 0.96 -1.38
C ALA A 128 3.16 1.76 -2.40
N GLY A 129 3.46 3.02 -2.10
CA GLY A 129 4.46 3.81 -2.77
C GLY A 129 5.75 3.81 -1.95
N TYR A 130 6.87 3.45 -2.55
CA TYR A 130 8.16 3.30 -1.88
C TYR A 130 9.31 3.46 -2.84
N ASP A 131 10.46 3.80 -2.29
CA ASP A 131 11.75 3.69 -2.96
C ASP A 131 12.37 2.32 -2.65
N SER A 132 13.14 1.78 -3.58
CA SER A 132 13.85 0.52 -3.41
C SER A 132 15.01 0.40 -4.39
N GLN A 133 15.91 -0.53 -4.13
CA GLN A 133 16.94 -0.93 -5.08
C GLN A 133 16.54 -2.22 -5.78
N ILE A 134 16.83 -2.31 -7.08
CA ILE A 134 16.61 -3.50 -7.89
C ILE A 134 17.96 -4.14 -8.18
N LEU A 135 18.14 -5.35 -7.66
CA LEU A 135 19.31 -6.18 -7.95
C LEU A 135 18.94 -7.21 -9.02
N TRP A 136 19.61 -7.14 -10.16
CA TRP A 136 19.43 -8.10 -11.26
C TRP A 136 20.07 -9.42 -10.88
N GLN A 137 19.28 -10.29 -10.30
CA GLN A 137 19.65 -11.62 -9.85
C GLN A 137 18.47 -12.55 -10.06
N GLU A 138 18.59 -13.47 -10.97
CA GLU A 138 17.57 -14.47 -11.25
C GLU A 138 17.48 -15.51 -10.11
N GLY A 139 16.29 -16.06 -9.93
CA GLY A 139 16.07 -17.10 -8.95
C GLY A 139 14.64 -17.61 -8.96
N THR A 140 14.32 -18.37 -7.93
CA THR A 140 12.98 -18.93 -7.70
C THR A 140 12.50 -18.56 -6.30
N ALA A 141 11.32 -17.97 -6.22
CA ALA A 141 10.68 -17.62 -4.95
C ALA A 141 10.20 -18.88 -4.20
N PRO A 142 9.91 -18.79 -2.90
CA PRO A 142 9.46 -19.93 -2.09
C PRO A 142 8.21 -20.63 -2.63
N ASP A 143 7.36 -19.93 -3.39
CA ASP A 143 6.16 -20.46 -4.02
C ASP A 143 6.43 -21.16 -5.37
N GLY A 144 7.69 -21.27 -5.78
CA GLY A 144 8.12 -21.92 -7.03
C GLY A 144 8.11 -21.01 -8.26
N GLN A 145 7.72 -19.74 -8.14
CA GLN A 145 7.75 -18.80 -9.27
C GLN A 145 9.16 -18.27 -9.52
N ALA A 146 9.57 -18.25 -10.79
CA ALA A 146 10.84 -17.66 -11.21
C ALA A 146 10.75 -16.12 -11.20
N TYR A 147 11.86 -15.46 -10.85
CA TYR A 147 12.02 -14.02 -10.91
C TYR A 147 13.33 -13.63 -11.60
N GLN A 148 13.40 -12.41 -12.14
CA GLN A 148 14.57 -11.86 -12.81
C GLN A 148 15.38 -10.90 -11.93
N ALA A 149 14.76 -10.36 -10.91
CA ALA A 149 15.40 -9.40 -10.01
C ALA A 149 14.87 -9.51 -8.59
N ILE A 150 15.66 -9.02 -7.64
CA ILE A 150 15.34 -8.91 -6.22
C ILE A 150 15.14 -7.43 -5.88
N MET A 151 14.18 -7.15 -5.03
CA MET A 151 13.95 -5.82 -4.47
C MET A 151 14.56 -5.75 -3.06
N THR A 152 15.39 -4.74 -2.82
CA THR A 152 16.06 -4.49 -1.53
C THR A 152 15.94 -3.02 -1.11
N ASP A 153 16.35 -2.69 0.11
CA ASP A 153 16.34 -1.32 0.65
C ASP A 153 14.97 -0.62 0.51
N ILE A 154 13.91 -1.35 0.84
CA ILE A 154 12.54 -0.83 0.74
C ILE A 154 12.33 0.29 1.76
N SER A 155 11.96 1.47 1.28
CA SER A 155 11.65 2.65 2.09
C SER A 155 10.30 3.25 1.70
N GLY A 156 9.30 3.11 2.59
CA GLY A 156 7.95 3.58 2.36
C GLY A 156 7.85 5.10 2.25
N ASN A 157 7.04 5.56 1.32
CA ASN A 157 6.74 6.97 1.08
C ASN A 157 5.26 7.30 1.36
N HIS A 158 4.33 6.49 0.84
CA HIS A 158 2.88 6.67 1.02
C HIS A 158 2.13 5.36 0.82
N ILE A 159 0.84 5.36 1.12
CA ILE A 159 -0.10 4.31 0.70
C ILE A 159 -1.17 4.97 -0.17
N ALA A 160 -1.32 4.52 -1.41
CA ALA A 160 -2.33 5.04 -2.33
C ALA A 160 -3.61 4.19 -2.29
N ILE A 161 -4.77 4.83 -2.34
CA ILE A 161 -6.03 4.20 -2.68
C ILE A 161 -6.14 4.23 -4.20
N VAL A 162 -6.29 3.06 -4.82
CA VAL A 162 -6.26 2.89 -6.27
C VAL A 162 -7.42 2.02 -6.74
N ASP A 163 -7.74 2.07 -8.02
CA ASP A 163 -8.75 1.19 -8.61
C ASP A 163 -8.26 -0.27 -8.65
N ARG A 164 -6.96 -0.46 -8.91
CA ARG A 164 -6.31 -1.77 -8.91
C ARG A 164 -4.89 -1.69 -8.37
N GLY A 165 -4.64 -2.40 -7.27
CA GLY A 165 -3.34 -2.47 -6.59
C GLY A 165 -2.49 -3.63 -7.09
N ARG A 166 -1.18 -3.41 -7.25
CA ARG A 166 -0.21 -4.43 -7.68
C ARG A 166 -0.07 -5.58 -6.67
N ALA A 167 -0.30 -5.33 -5.39
CA ALA A 167 -0.26 -6.34 -4.34
C ALA A 167 -1.48 -7.28 -4.35
N GLY A 168 -2.48 -7.00 -5.19
CA GLY A 168 -3.67 -7.82 -5.37
C GLY A 168 -4.80 -7.50 -4.41
N ARG A 169 -5.93 -8.15 -4.62
CA ARG A 169 -7.22 -7.85 -3.95
C ARG A 169 -7.25 -8.02 -2.43
N GLN A 170 -6.26 -8.69 -1.85
CA GLN A 170 -6.14 -8.82 -0.39
C GLN A 170 -5.61 -7.53 0.26
N CYS A 171 -4.95 -6.67 -0.51
CA CYS A 171 -4.50 -5.36 -0.07
C CYS A 171 -5.59 -4.32 -0.37
N ARG A 172 -6.59 -4.23 0.52
CA ARG A 172 -7.75 -3.34 0.36
C ARG A 172 -8.41 -2.99 1.68
N ILE A 173 -9.21 -1.94 1.67
CA ILE A 173 -10.14 -1.61 2.76
C ILE A 173 -11.31 -2.58 2.71
N GLY A 174 -11.63 -3.20 3.85
CA GLY A 174 -12.79 -4.09 3.97
C GLY A 174 -12.52 -5.54 3.55
N VAL A 175 -11.32 -6.05 3.74
CA VAL A 175 -11.04 -7.49 3.76
C VAL A 175 -11.43 -8.02 5.13
N ALA A 176 -12.24 -9.06 5.15
CA ALA A 176 -12.59 -9.79 6.37
C ALA A 176 -11.45 -10.73 6.79
#